data_20e65646cc2261edaa02b7c7d81d9e6e
#
_entry.id   20e65646cc2261edaa02b7c7d81d9e6e
#
_cell.length_a   1.000
_cell.length_b   1.000
_cell.length_c   1.000
_cell.angle_alpha   90.00
_cell.angle_beta   90.00
_cell.angle_gamma   90.00
#
_symmetry.space_group_name_H-M   'P 1'
#
loop_
_entity.id
_entity.type
_entity.pdbx_description
1 polymer ?
#
loop_
_entity_poly.entity_id
_entity_poly.type
_entity_poly.pdbx_seq_one_letter_code
_entity_poly.pdbx_strand_id
1 'polypeptide(L)'
;ADIILMYAMTQLYGVCVHTKYKISYGWLSYIFVDPSHHRVHHGSNVEYLDKNMGMCLIIFDRLFGTYQDELEEVPVTYGTTQVIEDKSILNTIFHEYKAIVRDFRAAPDLLTGLKYVFFPPGWSHDGHTLTSNQLRKQKESGKA
;
A
#
# COMPACT_ATOMS: atom_id res chain seq x y z
N ALA A 1 27.13 6.01 16.31
CA ALA A 1 26.55 4.95 17.15
C ALA A 1 25.01 5.03 17.17
N ASP A 2 24.44 6.21 17.39
CA ASP A 2 23.01 6.39 17.66
C ASP A 2 22.10 6.07 16.46
N ILE A 3 22.50 6.45 15.25
CA ILE A 3 21.75 6.16 14.01
C ILE A 3 21.66 4.63 13.78
N ILE A 4 22.76 3.91 14.00
CA ILE A 4 22.77 2.44 13.83
C ILE A 4 21.88 1.80 14.87
N LEU A 5 21.90 2.28 16.11
CA LEU A 5 21.04 1.77 17.16
C LEU A 5 19.55 2.03 16.86
N MET A 6 19.20 3.26 16.46
CA MET A 6 17.83 3.59 16.07
C MET A 6 17.35 2.74 14.89
N TYR A 7 18.18 2.56 13.88
CA TYR A 7 17.87 1.68 12.76
C TYR A 7 17.64 0.23 13.22
N ALA A 8 18.52 -0.32 14.06
CA ALA A 8 18.38 -1.68 14.58
C ALA A 8 17.08 -1.84 15.41
N MET A 9 16.73 -0.86 16.24
CA MET A 9 15.50 -0.85 17.01
C MET A 9 14.26 -0.81 16.10
N THR A 10 14.29 -0.01 15.03
CA THR A 10 13.20 0.05 14.05
C THR A 10 13.04 -1.28 13.31
N GLN A 11 14.15 -1.94 12.93
CA GLN A 11 14.09 -3.27 12.30
C GLN A 11 13.52 -4.33 13.25
N LEU A 12 13.95 -4.32 14.51
CA LEU A 12 13.42 -5.24 15.53
C LEU A 12 11.92 -5.03 15.75
N TYR A 13 11.48 -3.79 15.84
CA TYR A 13 10.07 -3.45 15.92
C TYR A 13 9.29 -3.95 14.68
N GLY A 14 9.85 -3.74 13.49
CA GLY A 14 9.30 -4.24 12.23
C GLY A 14 9.08 -5.76 12.28
N VAL A 15 10.06 -6.54 12.76
CA VAL A 15 9.91 -7.99 12.91
C VAL A 15 8.77 -8.34 13.88
N CYS A 16 8.64 -7.60 14.99
CA CYS A 16 7.60 -7.88 15.99
C CYS A 16 6.18 -7.63 15.47
N VAL A 17 5.97 -6.65 14.58
CA VAL A 17 4.64 -6.38 14.02
C VAL A 17 4.27 -7.28 12.84
N HIS A 18 5.25 -7.98 12.22
CA HIS A 18 5.02 -8.97 11.17
C HIS A 18 4.59 -10.32 11.77
N THR A 19 3.43 -10.37 12.39
CA THR A 19 2.87 -11.59 12.96
C THR A 19 1.42 -11.81 12.54
N LYS A 20 1.02 -13.09 12.44
CA LYS A 20 -0.38 -13.47 12.21
C LYS A 20 -1.26 -13.38 13.46
N TYR A 21 -0.66 -13.29 14.63
CA TYR A 21 -1.42 -13.18 15.88
C TYR A 21 -2.09 -11.81 15.99
N LYS A 22 -3.35 -11.80 16.42
CA LYS A 22 -4.11 -10.59 16.73
C LYS A 22 -3.68 -10.05 18.08
N ILE A 23 -2.58 -9.31 18.11
CA ILE A 23 -2.03 -8.68 19.30
C ILE A 23 -2.37 -7.18 19.22
N SER A 24 -3.09 -6.70 20.22
CA SER A 24 -3.31 -5.27 20.41
C SER A 24 -2.45 -4.75 21.55
N TYR A 25 -1.89 -3.57 21.39
CA TYR A 25 -1.14 -2.87 22.43
C TYR A 25 -2.06 -2.03 23.36
N GLY A 26 -3.38 -2.24 23.28
CA GLY A 26 -4.36 -1.50 24.06
C GLY A 26 -4.33 0.00 23.72
N TRP A 27 -4.22 0.88 24.73
CA TRP A 27 -4.18 2.31 24.50
C TRP A 27 -2.95 2.78 23.69
N LEU A 28 -1.84 2.03 23.72
CA LEU A 28 -0.65 2.33 22.92
C LEU A 28 -0.90 2.16 21.41
N SER A 29 -1.89 1.37 21.00
CA SER A 29 -2.32 1.25 19.59
C SER A 29 -2.89 2.55 18.99
N TYR A 30 -3.15 3.57 19.81
CA TYR A 30 -3.48 4.91 19.31
C TYR A 30 -2.26 5.68 18.81
N ILE A 31 -1.06 5.32 19.27
CA ILE A 31 0.20 6.02 18.98
C ILE A 31 1.10 5.16 18.11
N PHE A 32 1.23 3.88 18.44
CA PHE A 32 2.14 2.94 17.78
C PHE A 32 1.40 2.01 16.82
N VAL A 33 2.09 1.61 15.76
CA VAL A 33 1.62 0.56 14.86
C VAL A 33 1.66 -0.79 15.59
N ASP A 34 0.53 -1.43 15.75
CA ASP A 34 0.46 -2.79 16.25
C ASP A 34 0.39 -3.82 15.11
N PRO A 35 0.47 -5.13 15.40
CA PRO A 35 0.38 -6.16 14.37
C PRO A 35 -0.89 -6.11 13.51
N SER A 36 -2.03 -5.67 14.07
CA SER A 36 -3.28 -5.54 13.31
C SER A 36 -3.20 -4.42 12.29
N HIS A 37 -2.71 -3.23 12.70
CA HIS A 37 -2.46 -2.12 11.78
C HIS A 37 -1.50 -2.51 10.65
N HIS A 38 -0.45 -3.27 10.98
CA HIS A 38 0.56 -3.68 10.01
C HIS A 38 0.04 -4.75 9.04
N ARG A 39 -0.86 -5.66 9.48
CA ARG A 39 -1.56 -6.59 8.58
C ARG A 39 -2.43 -5.84 7.56
N VAL A 40 -3.17 -4.82 8.00
CA VAL A 40 -3.95 -3.95 7.11
C VAL A 40 -3.05 -3.27 6.09
N HIS A 41 -1.88 -2.75 6.51
CA HIS A 41 -0.89 -2.16 5.61
C HIS A 41 -0.47 -3.12 4.48
N HIS A 42 -0.31 -4.41 4.79
CA HIS A 42 0.04 -5.45 3.82
C HIS A 42 -1.16 -6.05 3.08
N GLY A 43 -2.38 -5.58 3.36
CA GLY A 43 -3.59 -6.09 2.73
C GLY A 43 -3.75 -5.63 1.28
N SER A 44 -4.05 -6.57 0.38
CA SER A 44 -4.40 -6.28 -1.02
C SER A 44 -5.91 -6.05 -1.22
N ASN A 45 -6.70 -6.17 -0.17
CA ASN A 45 -8.13 -5.84 -0.19
C ASN A 45 -8.32 -4.35 -0.53
N VAL A 46 -9.35 -4.03 -1.28
CA VAL A 46 -9.64 -2.65 -1.72
C VAL A 46 -9.77 -1.67 -0.53
N GLU A 47 -10.32 -2.13 0.59
CA GLU A 47 -10.48 -1.35 1.83
C GLU A 47 -9.13 -0.97 2.45
N TYR A 48 -8.13 -1.80 2.29
CA TYR A 48 -6.82 -1.71 2.94
C TYR A 48 -5.74 -1.04 2.08
N LEU A 49 -6.02 -0.83 0.78
CA LEU A 49 -5.06 -0.16 -0.10
C LEU A 49 -4.72 1.25 0.42
N ASP A 50 -3.44 1.59 0.44
CA ASP A 50 -2.89 2.88 0.90
C ASP A 50 -3.33 3.25 2.33
N LYS A 51 -3.44 2.27 3.20
CA LYS A 51 -3.78 2.46 4.61
C LYS A 51 -2.60 2.13 5.52
N ASN A 52 -2.59 2.75 6.69
CA ASN A 52 -1.63 2.51 7.78
C ASN A 52 -0.16 2.57 7.30
N MET A 53 0.20 3.66 6.62
CA MET A 53 1.51 3.86 5.99
C MET A 53 2.65 4.08 7.00
N GLY A 54 2.31 4.37 8.25
CA GLY A 54 3.29 4.56 9.32
C GLY A 54 4.06 3.26 9.62
N MET A 55 5.39 3.35 9.74
CA MET A 55 6.23 2.19 10.08
C MET A 55 6.17 1.85 11.57
N CYS A 56 6.23 2.87 12.44
CA CYS A 56 6.21 2.72 13.89
C CYS A 56 5.08 3.51 14.56
N LEU A 57 4.70 4.65 14.00
CA LEU A 57 3.75 5.59 14.59
C LEU A 57 2.48 5.70 13.74
N ILE A 58 1.38 5.15 14.24
CA ILE A 58 0.05 5.19 13.60
C ILE A 58 -0.64 6.57 13.76
N ILE A 59 -0.14 7.40 14.64
CA ILE A 59 -0.71 8.73 14.89
C ILE A 59 -0.72 9.59 13.62
N PHE A 60 0.27 9.42 12.73
CA PHE A 60 0.32 10.14 11.46
C PHE A 60 -0.79 9.67 10.51
N ASP A 61 -1.09 8.38 10.47
CA ASP A 61 -2.19 7.85 9.65
C ASP A 61 -3.54 8.39 10.14
N ARG A 62 -3.72 8.52 11.46
CA ARG A 62 -4.90 9.16 12.04
C ARG A 62 -4.99 10.65 11.68
N LEU A 63 -3.87 11.36 11.71
CA LEU A 63 -3.81 12.78 11.39
C LEU A 63 -4.10 13.04 9.89
N PHE A 64 -3.56 12.20 9.01
CA PHE A 64 -3.70 12.37 7.55
C PHE A 64 -4.87 11.60 6.93
N GLY A 65 -5.67 10.86 7.72
CA GLY A 65 -6.85 10.14 7.24
C GLY A 65 -6.55 8.86 6.48
N THR A 66 -5.35 8.31 6.63
CA THR A 66 -4.94 7.02 6.07
C THR A 66 -5.12 5.85 7.05
N TYR A 67 -5.61 6.12 8.25
CA TYR A 67 -5.88 5.10 9.25
C TYR A 67 -7.03 4.17 8.83
N GLN A 68 -6.86 2.87 9.10
CA GLN A 68 -7.88 1.84 8.94
C GLN A 68 -7.68 0.73 9.96
N ASP A 69 -8.74 0.38 10.70
CA ASP A 69 -8.77 -0.83 11.52
C ASP A 69 -8.86 -2.08 10.65
N GLU A 70 -8.37 -3.21 11.17
CA GLU A 70 -8.64 -4.52 10.59
C GLU A 70 -10.12 -4.87 10.81
N LEU A 71 -10.87 -4.98 9.71
CA LEU A 71 -12.31 -5.27 9.75
C LEU A 71 -12.55 -6.77 9.97
N GLU A 72 -13.46 -7.11 10.85
CA GLU A 72 -13.81 -8.51 11.14
C GLU A 72 -14.44 -9.20 9.93
N GLU A 73 -15.26 -8.48 9.19
CA GLU A 73 -15.97 -8.97 8.00
C GLU A 73 -15.09 -9.05 6.75
N VAL A 74 -13.90 -8.45 6.78
CA VAL A 74 -12.98 -8.40 5.64
C VAL A 74 -11.62 -8.95 6.05
N PRO A 75 -11.44 -10.28 6.06
CA PRO A 75 -10.15 -10.89 6.35
C PRO A 75 -9.06 -10.36 5.43
N VAL A 76 -7.88 -10.09 6.00
CA VAL A 76 -6.76 -9.55 5.22
C VAL A 76 -6.28 -10.59 4.21
N THR A 77 -6.28 -10.21 2.93
CA THR A 77 -5.70 -10.96 1.83
C THR A 77 -4.36 -10.33 1.47
N TYR A 78 -3.30 -11.14 1.46
CA TYR A 78 -1.95 -10.66 1.14
C TYR A 78 -1.64 -10.85 -0.34
N GLY A 79 -0.89 -9.93 -0.90
CA GLY A 79 -0.46 -9.98 -2.28
C GLY A 79 -0.38 -8.61 -2.92
N THR A 80 -0.27 -8.60 -4.23
CA THR A 80 -0.31 -7.39 -5.05
C THR A 80 -1.64 -7.30 -5.78
N THR A 81 -2.07 -6.11 -6.13
CA THR A 81 -3.29 -5.88 -6.91
C THR A 81 -3.18 -6.43 -8.35
N GLN A 82 -1.95 -6.62 -8.82
CA GLN A 82 -1.67 -7.22 -10.13
C GLN A 82 -0.80 -8.47 -9.95
N VAL A 83 -1.14 -9.54 -10.68
CA VAL A 83 -0.35 -10.78 -10.68
C VAL A 83 0.82 -10.63 -11.64
N ILE A 84 2.04 -10.79 -11.13
CA ILE A 84 3.25 -10.82 -11.94
C ILE A 84 3.43 -12.25 -12.46
N GLU A 85 3.17 -12.49 -13.73
CA GLU A 85 3.27 -13.82 -14.37
C GLU A 85 4.73 -14.27 -14.48
N ASP A 86 5.60 -13.42 -15.03
CA ASP A 86 7.04 -13.69 -15.11
C ASP A 86 7.73 -13.33 -13.79
N LYS A 87 8.07 -14.38 -13.03
CA LYS A 87 8.76 -14.30 -11.72
C LYS A 87 10.29 -14.29 -11.85
N SER A 88 10.85 -14.04 -13.04
CA SER A 88 12.29 -13.85 -13.19
C SER A 88 12.77 -12.65 -12.35
N ILE A 89 14.01 -12.74 -11.85
CA ILE A 89 14.60 -11.69 -11.01
C ILE A 89 14.58 -10.32 -11.72
N LEU A 90 14.97 -10.29 -12.99
CA LEU A 90 14.98 -9.05 -13.76
C LEU A 90 13.58 -8.49 -13.99
N ASN A 91 12.59 -9.35 -14.25
CA ASN A 91 11.22 -8.86 -14.39
C ASN A 91 10.66 -8.38 -13.06
N THR A 92 10.89 -9.10 -11.97
CA THR A 92 10.45 -8.69 -10.64
C THR A 92 10.99 -7.30 -10.24
N ILE A 93 12.24 -6.97 -10.62
CA ILE A 93 12.84 -5.67 -10.32
C ILE A 93 12.34 -4.58 -11.26
N PHE A 94 12.16 -4.87 -12.55
CA PHE A 94 11.97 -3.85 -13.58
C PHE A 94 10.57 -3.78 -14.19
N HIS A 95 9.61 -4.63 -13.80
CA HIS A 95 8.27 -4.66 -14.43
C HIS A 95 7.53 -3.34 -14.31
N GLU A 96 7.56 -2.66 -13.15
CA GLU A 96 6.91 -1.37 -12.96
C GLU A 96 7.56 -0.27 -13.82
N TYR A 97 8.89 -0.25 -13.89
CA TYR A 97 9.59 0.71 -14.77
C TYR A 97 9.24 0.49 -16.24
N LYS A 98 9.15 -0.77 -16.67
CA LYS A 98 8.72 -1.12 -18.04
C LYS A 98 7.28 -0.68 -18.28
N ALA A 99 6.39 -0.87 -17.30
CA ALA A 99 5.00 -0.43 -17.39
C ALA A 99 4.92 1.08 -17.54
N ILE A 100 5.59 1.85 -16.69
CA ILE A 100 5.62 3.32 -16.77
C ILE A 100 6.14 3.79 -18.12
N VAL A 101 7.25 3.21 -18.63
CA VAL A 101 7.81 3.58 -19.94
C VAL A 101 6.86 3.23 -21.09
N ARG A 102 6.20 2.08 -21.03
CA ARG A 102 5.19 1.67 -22.00
C ARG A 102 4.03 2.66 -22.04
N ASP A 103 3.47 2.98 -20.87
CA ASP A 103 2.29 3.82 -20.74
C ASP A 103 2.60 5.30 -21.08
N PHE A 104 3.80 5.78 -20.73
CA PHE A 104 4.31 7.07 -21.16
C PHE A 104 4.38 7.17 -22.70
N ARG A 105 4.90 6.11 -23.38
CA ARG A 105 5.02 6.08 -24.86
C ARG A 105 3.68 5.93 -25.56
N ALA A 106 2.71 5.28 -24.91
CA ALA A 106 1.36 5.10 -25.43
C ALA A 106 0.46 6.31 -25.18
N ALA A 107 0.89 7.28 -24.37
CA ALA A 107 0.12 8.48 -24.07
C ALA A 107 -0.10 9.36 -25.33
N PRO A 108 -1.30 9.97 -25.46
CA PRO A 108 -1.65 10.78 -26.62
C PRO A 108 -0.84 12.08 -26.76
N ASP A 109 -0.28 12.56 -25.67
CA ASP A 109 0.53 13.79 -25.61
C ASP A 109 1.54 13.73 -24.44
N LEU A 110 2.53 14.62 -24.47
CA LEU A 110 3.60 14.69 -23.47
C LEU A 110 3.07 14.94 -22.04
N LEU A 111 2.06 15.81 -21.88
CA LEU A 111 1.50 16.12 -20.56
C LEU A 111 0.83 14.90 -19.95
N THR A 112 0.08 14.14 -20.75
CA THR A 112 -0.52 12.86 -20.32
C THR A 112 0.56 11.83 -20.01
N GLY A 113 1.64 11.78 -20.80
CA GLY A 113 2.79 10.93 -20.49
C GLY A 113 3.43 11.26 -19.14
N LEU A 114 3.61 12.54 -18.83
CA LEU A 114 4.13 12.96 -17.52
C LEU A 114 3.21 12.59 -16.36
N LYS A 115 1.89 12.54 -16.55
CA LYS A 115 0.96 12.09 -15.51
C LYS A 115 1.17 10.62 -15.13
N TYR A 116 1.57 9.73 -16.05
CA TYR A 116 1.94 8.36 -15.73
C TYR A 116 3.15 8.24 -14.80
N VAL A 117 4.03 9.26 -14.78
CA VAL A 117 5.21 9.29 -13.91
C VAL A 117 4.88 9.90 -12.54
N PHE A 118 4.02 10.93 -12.48
CA PHE A 118 3.82 11.72 -11.27
C PHE A 118 2.49 11.51 -10.56
N PHE A 119 1.51 10.89 -11.22
CA PHE A 119 0.20 10.62 -10.62
C PHE A 119 0.22 9.32 -9.81
N PRO A 120 -0.78 9.11 -8.93
CA PRO A 120 -0.85 7.92 -8.10
C PRO A 120 -0.82 6.63 -8.92
N PRO A 121 -0.20 5.56 -8.40
CA PRO A 121 -0.19 4.25 -9.03
C PRO A 121 -1.60 3.79 -9.44
N GLY A 122 -1.71 3.17 -10.60
CA GLY A 122 -2.99 2.75 -11.17
C GLY A 122 -3.75 3.84 -11.90
N TRP A 123 -3.26 5.09 -11.94
CA TRP A 123 -3.88 6.11 -12.78
C TRP A 123 -3.65 5.80 -14.28
N SER A 124 -4.70 5.94 -15.06
CA SER A 124 -4.62 5.88 -16.52
C SER A 124 -5.54 6.93 -17.14
N HIS A 125 -5.15 7.44 -18.33
CA HIS A 125 -5.92 8.48 -19.02
C HIS A 125 -7.22 7.96 -19.62
N ASP A 126 -7.27 6.67 -19.93
CA ASP A 126 -8.40 5.98 -20.56
C ASP A 126 -9.19 5.10 -19.57
N GLY A 127 -8.76 5.02 -18.31
CA GLY A 127 -9.44 4.26 -17.27
C GLY A 127 -9.23 2.74 -17.33
N HIS A 128 -8.25 2.25 -18.09
CA HIS A 128 -7.97 0.80 -18.16
C HIS A 128 -7.37 0.26 -16.84
N THR A 129 -6.73 1.12 -16.03
CA THR A 129 -6.33 0.85 -14.67
C THR A 129 -6.95 1.88 -13.72
N LEU A 130 -7.07 1.53 -12.45
CA LEU A 130 -7.72 2.37 -11.44
C LEU A 130 -6.81 2.59 -10.25
N THR A 131 -6.81 3.81 -9.74
CA THR A 131 -6.16 4.13 -8.47
C THR A 131 -6.93 3.52 -7.30
N SER A 132 -6.28 3.34 -6.15
CA SER A 132 -6.91 2.84 -4.92
C SER A 132 -8.17 3.61 -4.53
N ASN A 133 -8.17 4.93 -4.73
CA ASN A 133 -9.34 5.78 -4.46
C ASN A 133 -10.50 5.48 -5.43
N GLN A 134 -10.20 5.24 -6.69
CA GLN A 134 -11.21 4.88 -7.69
C GLN A 134 -11.79 3.49 -7.42
N LEU A 135 -10.94 2.52 -7.05
CA LEU A 135 -11.37 1.18 -6.66
C LEU A 135 -12.32 1.22 -5.46
N ARG A 136 -12.00 1.99 -4.41
CA ARG A 136 -12.89 2.16 -3.25
C ARG A 136 -14.25 2.74 -3.64
N LYS A 137 -14.26 3.83 -4.41
CA LYS A 137 -15.50 4.45 -4.89
C LYS A 137 -16.35 3.50 -5.75
N GLN A 138 -15.70 2.69 -6.58
CA GLN A 138 -16.38 1.69 -7.40
C GLN A 138 -17.07 0.64 -6.52
N LYS A 139 -16.37 0.14 -5.49
CA LYS A 139 -16.91 -0.82 -4.53
C LYS A 139 -18.09 -0.23 -3.74
N GLU A 140 -17.96 1.00 -3.22
CA GLU A 140 -19.03 1.71 -2.50
C GLU A 140 -20.28 1.94 -3.39
N SER A 141 -20.09 2.15 -4.68
CA SER A 141 -21.20 2.35 -5.63
C SER A 141 -21.87 1.04 -6.08
N GLY A 142 -21.47 -0.12 -5.57
CA GLY A 142 -22.01 -1.43 -5.94
C GLY A 142 -21.70 -1.87 -7.37
N LYS A 143 -20.68 -1.31 -8.00
CA LYS A 143 -20.26 -1.59 -9.39
C LYS A 143 -19.03 -2.52 -9.46
N ALA A 144 -18.66 -3.16 -8.33
CA ALA A 144 -17.58 -4.13 -8.27
C ALA A 144 -18.08 -5.55 -8.41
#